data_8455ba4878c2eb85b26d563e70db63e0
#
_entry.id   8455ba4878c2eb85b26d563e70db63e0
#
_cell.length_a   1.000
_cell.length_b   1.000
_cell.length_c   1.000
_cell.angle_alpha   90.00
_cell.angle_beta   90.00
_cell.angle_gamma   90.00
#
_symmetry.space_group_name_H-M   'P 1'
#
loop_
_entity.id
_entity.type
_entity.pdbx_description
1 polymer ?
#
loop_
_entity_poly.entity_id
_entity_poly.type
_entity_poly.pdbx_seq_one_letter_code
_entity_poly.pdbx_strand_id
1 'polypeptide(L)'
;AGIWRLLNELKTTPPSNEELERVRAQVIASLVYQRDSITSQASTIGELETVGLSWKLMDEELDALKSVTPADIQKAARTYFIRERLSVAHVLPEETAHE
;
A
#
# COMPACT_ATOMS: atom_id res chain seq x y z
N ALA A 1 -1.06 -14.16 -12.86
CA ALA A 1 -2.20 -15.00 -12.45
C ALA A 1 -2.37 -15.02 -10.93
N GLY A 2 -1.29 -15.23 -10.15
CA GLY A 2 -1.36 -15.34 -8.69
C GLY A 2 -1.83 -14.07 -7.98
N ILE A 3 -1.28 -12.91 -8.34
CA ILE A 3 -1.62 -11.62 -7.73
C ILE A 3 -3.11 -11.31 -7.96
N TRP A 4 -3.58 -11.48 -9.19
CA TRP A 4 -4.97 -11.20 -9.52
C TRP A 4 -5.96 -12.11 -8.79
N ARG A 5 -5.58 -13.38 -8.59
CA ARG A 5 -6.38 -14.33 -7.79
C ARG A 5 -6.54 -13.84 -6.36
N LEU A 6 -5.43 -13.45 -5.71
CA LEU A 6 -5.45 -12.94 -4.34
C LEU A 6 -6.28 -11.65 -4.19
N LEU A 7 -6.17 -10.72 -5.16
CA LEU A 7 -6.99 -9.51 -5.17
C LEU A 7 -8.48 -9.82 -5.31
N ASN A 8 -8.84 -10.82 -6.12
CA ASN A 8 -10.23 -11.26 -6.25
C ASN A 8 -10.74 -11.95 -4.97
N GLU A 9 -9.89 -12.71 -4.29
CA GLU A 9 -10.23 -13.30 -2.98
C GLU A 9 -10.58 -12.20 -1.96
N LEU A 10 -9.82 -11.11 -1.89
CA LEU A 10 -10.12 -9.97 -1.01
C LEU A 10 -11.48 -9.30 -1.31
N LYS A 11 -11.94 -9.35 -2.55
CA LYS A 11 -13.25 -8.79 -2.93
C LYS A 11 -14.41 -9.63 -2.42
N THR A 12 -14.20 -10.94 -2.27
CA THR A 12 -15.23 -11.89 -1.84
C THR A 12 -15.18 -12.17 -0.36
N THR A 13 -13.97 -12.29 0.18
CA THR A 13 -13.73 -12.63 1.58
C THR A 13 -12.81 -11.57 2.20
N PRO A 14 -13.29 -10.76 3.15
CA PRO A 14 -12.45 -9.80 3.84
C PRO A 14 -11.36 -10.53 4.65
N PRO A 15 -10.22 -9.90 4.94
CA PRO A 15 -9.21 -10.47 5.79
C PRO A 15 -9.76 -10.71 7.21
N SER A 16 -9.20 -11.68 7.92
CA SER A 16 -9.53 -11.88 9.32
C SER A 16 -9.02 -10.71 10.18
N ASN A 17 -9.62 -10.51 11.35
CA ASN A 17 -9.13 -9.53 12.31
C ASN A 17 -7.67 -9.82 12.71
N GLU A 18 -7.32 -11.09 12.89
CA GLU A 18 -5.96 -11.52 13.24
C GLU A 18 -4.94 -11.15 12.16
N GLU A 19 -5.26 -11.39 10.90
CA GLU A 19 -4.40 -10.99 9.77
C GLU A 19 -4.25 -9.47 9.70
N LEU A 20 -5.35 -8.73 9.86
CA LEU A 20 -5.34 -7.28 9.83
C LEU A 20 -4.50 -6.70 10.98
N GLU A 21 -4.62 -7.22 12.19
CA GLU A 21 -3.82 -6.77 13.33
C GLU A 21 -2.33 -7.06 13.13
N ARG A 22 -1.99 -8.21 12.58
CA ARG A 22 -0.60 -8.55 12.27
C ARG A 22 0.01 -7.58 11.26
N VAL A 23 -0.70 -7.32 10.17
CA VAL A 23 -0.24 -6.40 9.12
C VAL A 23 -0.19 -4.97 9.66
N ARG A 24 -1.19 -4.54 10.42
CA ARG A 24 -1.22 -3.23 11.07
C ARG A 24 -0.01 -3.02 11.97
N ALA A 25 0.33 -3.99 12.80
CA ALA A 25 1.51 -3.91 13.67
C ALA A 25 2.81 -3.76 12.85
N GLN A 26 2.95 -4.48 11.74
CA GLN A 26 4.12 -4.36 10.85
C GLN A 26 4.21 -2.98 10.20
N VAL A 27 3.09 -2.44 9.72
CA VAL A 27 3.07 -1.12 9.08
C VAL A 27 3.35 -0.02 10.09
N ILE A 28 2.75 -0.07 11.28
CA ILE A 28 3.02 0.89 12.35
C ILE A 28 4.50 0.85 12.75
N ALA A 29 5.08 -0.33 12.93
CA ALA A 29 6.50 -0.47 13.23
C ALA A 29 7.37 0.16 12.14
N SER A 30 7.06 -0.07 10.86
CA SER A 30 7.77 0.52 9.74
C SER A 30 7.69 2.05 9.74
N LEU A 31 6.51 2.62 9.97
CA LEU A 31 6.32 4.07 10.05
C LEU A 31 7.09 4.70 11.22
N VAL A 32 7.13 4.03 12.37
CA VAL A 32 7.92 4.47 13.54
C VAL A 32 9.40 4.46 13.22
N TYR A 33 9.93 3.37 12.63
CA TYR A 33 11.34 3.28 12.24
C TYR A 33 11.74 4.33 11.21
N GLN A 34 10.87 4.65 10.25
CA GLN A 34 11.13 5.72 9.28
C GLN A 34 11.31 7.08 9.94
N ARG A 35 10.64 7.33 11.06
CA ARG A 35 10.78 8.58 11.83
C ARG A 35 12.16 8.75 12.51
N ASP A 36 12.92 7.67 12.70
CA ASP A 36 14.27 7.75 13.23
C ASP A 36 15.28 8.29 12.22
N SER A 37 14.95 8.28 10.93
CA SER A 37 15.79 8.83 9.88
C SER A 37 15.41 10.27 9.55
N ILE A 38 16.33 11.20 9.78
CA ILE A 38 16.18 12.62 9.43
C ILE A 38 15.93 12.78 7.92
N THR A 39 16.64 12.01 7.11
CA THR A 39 16.46 12.03 5.63
C THR A 39 15.06 11.57 5.25
N SER A 40 14.56 10.50 5.83
CA SER A 40 13.21 10.00 5.56
C SER A 40 12.14 11.01 5.97
N GLN A 41 12.27 11.64 7.13
CA GLN A 41 11.36 12.69 7.56
C GLN A 41 11.36 13.88 6.61
N ALA A 42 12.53 14.38 6.24
CA ALA A 42 12.65 15.51 5.31
C ALA A 42 12.05 15.19 3.94
N SER A 43 12.30 13.99 3.41
CA SER A 43 11.74 13.55 2.13
C SER A 43 10.23 13.46 2.18
N THR A 44 9.65 12.85 3.21
CA THR A 44 8.19 12.70 3.35
C THR A 44 7.50 14.06 3.47
N ILE A 45 8.06 14.97 4.28
CA ILE A 45 7.54 16.34 4.40
C ILE A 45 7.61 17.06 3.05
N GLY A 46 8.74 16.98 2.36
CA GLY A 46 8.93 17.58 1.05
C GLY A 46 7.97 17.05 -0.01
N GLU A 47 7.76 15.74 -0.04
CA GLU A 47 6.81 15.08 -0.95
C GLU A 47 5.38 15.57 -0.71
N LEU A 48 4.91 15.56 0.54
CA LEU A 48 3.57 16.02 0.88
C LEU A 48 3.35 17.48 0.50
N GLU A 49 4.23 18.37 0.90
CA GLU A 49 4.12 19.80 0.61
C GLU A 49 4.21 20.11 -0.90
N THR A 50 5.02 19.36 -1.63
CA THR A 50 5.17 19.55 -3.08
C THR A 50 3.90 19.25 -3.86
N VAL A 51 3.10 18.29 -3.40
CA VAL A 51 1.82 17.92 -4.03
C VAL A 51 0.62 18.67 -3.43
N GLY A 52 0.87 19.65 -2.55
CA GLY A 52 -0.16 20.48 -1.94
C GLY A 52 -0.87 19.84 -0.74
N LEU A 53 -0.30 18.79 -0.18
CA LEU A 53 -0.76 18.14 1.05
C LEU A 53 0.01 18.68 2.26
N SER A 54 -0.64 18.69 3.43
CA SER A 54 0.02 19.14 4.65
C SER A 54 0.91 18.05 5.23
N TRP A 55 2.09 18.41 5.74
CA TRP A 55 2.97 17.53 6.50
C TRP A 55 2.30 16.90 7.74
N LYS A 56 1.24 17.54 8.26
CA LYS A 56 0.45 17.04 9.40
C LYS A 56 -0.21 15.68 9.12
N LEU A 57 -0.40 15.33 7.85
CA LEU A 57 -0.90 14.02 7.45
C LEU A 57 -0.03 12.86 7.96
N MET A 58 1.26 13.11 8.21
CA MET A 58 2.16 12.09 8.79
C MET A 58 1.68 11.61 10.17
N ASP A 59 1.07 12.47 10.97
CA ASP A 59 0.55 12.11 12.28
C ASP A 59 -0.86 11.52 12.18
N GLU A 60 -1.68 12.04 11.27
CA GLU A 60 -3.03 11.55 11.01
C GLU A 60 -3.03 10.13 10.41
N GLU A 61 -1.99 9.76 9.67
CA GLU A 61 -1.85 8.45 9.03
C GLU A 61 -1.86 7.31 10.06
N LEU A 62 -1.18 7.47 11.18
CA LEU A 62 -1.14 6.44 12.23
C LEU A 62 -2.51 6.21 12.86
N ASP A 63 -3.27 7.27 13.09
CA ASP A 63 -4.61 7.16 13.67
C ASP A 63 -5.61 6.62 12.66
N ALA A 64 -5.50 7.03 11.41
CA ALA A 64 -6.30 6.48 10.31
C ALA A 64 -6.06 4.97 10.16
N LEU A 65 -4.80 4.53 10.21
CA LEU A 65 -4.43 3.12 10.10
C LEU A 65 -5.03 2.26 11.22
N LYS A 66 -5.10 2.78 12.44
CA LYS A 66 -5.72 2.08 13.58
C LYS A 66 -7.23 1.89 13.42
N SER A 67 -7.89 2.74 12.67
CA SER A 67 -9.34 2.70 12.46
C SER A 67 -9.78 1.81 11.29
N VAL A 68 -8.85 1.33 10.45
CA VAL A 68 -9.15 0.48 9.29
C VAL A 68 -9.75 -0.86 9.75
N THR A 69 -10.85 -1.26 9.11
CA THR A 69 -11.54 -2.53 9.36
C THR A 69 -11.36 -3.51 8.20
N PRO A 70 -11.59 -4.82 8.40
CA PRO A 70 -11.61 -5.78 7.29
C PRO A 70 -12.61 -5.41 6.17
N ALA A 71 -13.75 -4.83 6.53
CA ALA A 71 -14.75 -4.37 5.57
C ALA A 71 -14.23 -3.20 4.71
N ASP A 72 -13.43 -2.30 5.28
CA ASP A 72 -12.81 -1.20 4.54
C ASP A 72 -11.84 -1.73 3.48
N ILE A 73 -11.04 -2.74 3.83
CA ILE A 73 -10.11 -3.39 2.90
C ILE A 73 -10.87 -4.06 1.76
N GLN A 74 -11.94 -4.80 2.07
CA GLN A 74 -12.78 -5.42 1.05
C GLN A 74 -13.42 -4.39 0.12
N LYS A 75 -13.94 -3.29 0.68
CA LYS A 75 -14.52 -2.18 -0.08
C LYS A 75 -13.49 -1.54 -1.01
N ALA A 76 -12.29 -1.27 -0.52
CA ALA A 76 -11.20 -0.72 -1.32
C ALA A 76 -10.82 -1.67 -2.47
N ALA A 77 -10.71 -2.97 -2.21
CA ALA A 77 -10.42 -3.98 -3.23
C ALA A 77 -11.48 -4.01 -4.33
N ARG A 78 -12.75 -3.95 -3.97
CA ARG A 78 -13.87 -3.91 -4.94
C ARG A 78 -13.90 -2.63 -5.76
N THR A 79 -13.53 -1.50 -5.17
CA THR A 79 -13.60 -0.19 -5.81
C THR A 79 -12.43 0.06 -6.75
N TYR A 80 -11.22 -0.33 -6.36
CA TYR A 80 -9.99 0.08 -7.05
C TYR A 80 -9.34 -1.02 -7.87
N PHE A 81 -9.41 -2.29 -7.44
CA PHE A 81 -8.78 -3.41 -8.17
C PHE A 81 -9.72 -4.03 -9.19
N ILE A 82 -10.10 -3.27 -10.18
CA ILE A 82 -10.94 -3.68 -11.30
C ILE A 82 -10.12 -3.75 -12.59
N ARG A 83 -10.52 -4.60 -13.53
CA ARG A 83 -9.76 -4.83 -14.77
C ARG A 83 -9.62 -3.57 -15.63
N GLU A 84 -10.61 -2.72 -15.61
CA GLU A 84 -10.65 -1.46 -16.37
C GLU A 84 -9.60 -0.45 -15.91
N ARG A 85 -9.04 -0.65 -14.73
CA ARG A 85 -7.97 0.18 -14.15
C ARG A 85 -6.63 -0.54 -14.10
N LEU A 86 -6.53 -1.74 -14.70
CA LEU A 86 -5.32 -2.55 -14.68
C LEU A 86 -4.39 -2.13 -15.82
N SER A 87 -3.17 -1.75 -15.47
CA SER A 87 -2.07 -1.60 -16.41
C SER A 87 -1.02 -2.68 -16.12
N VAL A 88 -0.56 -3.38 -17.16
CA VAL A 88 0.44 -4.45 -17.04
C VAL A 88 1.60 -4.13 -17.96
N ALA A 89 2.82 -4.20 -17.43
CA ALA A 89 4.04 -4.12 -18.21
C ALA A 89 4.88 -5.39 -17.97
N HIS A 90 5.34 -6.00 -19.06
CA HIS A 90 6.25 -7.12 -19.02
C HIS A 90 7.60 -6.68 -19.55
N VAL A 91 8.64 -6.80 -18.72
CA VAL A 91 10.02 -6.57 -19.16
C VAL A 91 10.67 -7.94 -19.37
N LEU A 92 11.03 -8.22 -20.60
CA LEU A 92 11.68 -9.46 -20.98
C LEU A 92 13.16 -9.16 -21.29
N PRO A 93 14.08 -10.11 -21.02
CA PRO A 93 15.45 -9.97 -21.46
C PRO A 93 15.50 -9.96 -22.99
N GLU A 94 16.35 -9.11 -23.55
CA GLU A 94 16.62 -9.12 -24.98
C GLU A 94 17.35 -10.43 -25.33
N GLU A 95 16.84 -11.18 -26.31
CA GLU A 95 17.57 -12.35 -26.84
C GLU A 95 18.83 -11.84 -27.52
N THR A 96 19.97 -11.96 -26.85
CA THR A 96 21.27 -11.80 -27.52
C THR A 96 21.38 -12.92 -28.52
N ALA A 97 21.24 -12.59 -29.81
CA ALA A 97 21.63 -13.50 -30.88
C ALA A 97 23.11 -13.85 -30.67
N HIS A 98 23.39 -15.06 -30.22
CA HIS A 98 24.72 -15.61 -30.24
C HIS A 98 25.04 -15.92 -31.71
N GLU A 99 25.85 -15.05 -32.36
CA GLU A 99 26.58 -15.42 -33.57
C GLU A 99 27.63 -16.48 -33.25
#